data_ecd579cae1d90427557c9184e49ee5be
#
_entry.id   ecd579cae1d90427557c9184e49ee5be
#
_cell.length_a   1.000
_cell.length_b   1.000
_cell.length_c   1.000
_cell.angle_alpha   90.00
_cell.angle_beta   90.00
_cell.angle_gamma   90.00
#
_symmetry.space_group_name_H-M   'P 1'
#
loop_
_entity.id
_entity.type
_entity.pdbx_description
1 polymer ?
#
loop_
_entity_poly.entity_id
_entity_poly.type
_entity_poly.pdbx_seq_one_letter_code
_entity_poly.pdbx_strand_id
1 'polypeptide(L)'
;YFIPVIYAVFVYILWELTGTLVAYVVGKVMDNWEETLYSSYISMLFNEVLTFVIMFVLFRKKADFVRKEKRNGSWLPVLGMFIFPLIQIGNDLMTLVHGKKVFSLLSGKGICFFLICGVASLSIGLLEEYVWRGILLNMFLAAWGKKKNGIYCAVVVSSLGFGLCHYRNLLVGQNFADTTKQVLYAICFGMFLAALFIQTNHLFIPVLVHGLCNFSNFFMNEILGWNYTVWKY
;
A
#
# COMPACT_ATOMS: atom_id res chain seq x y z
N TYR A 1 5.35 -26.69 2.40
CA TYR A 1 5.19 -25.45 1.61
C TYR A 1 3.72 -25.07 1.39
N PHE A 2 2.79 -26.02 1.23
CA PHE A 2 1.39 -25.75 0.86
C PHE A 2 0.53 -25.12 1.98
N ILE A 3 0.65 -25.58 3.22
CA ILE A 3 -0.20 -25.09 4.34
C ILE A 3 -0.13 -23.57 4.52
N PRO A 4 1.06 -22.92 4.56
CA PRO A 4 1.13 -21.47 4.65
C PRO A 4 0.49 -20.75 3.45
N VAL A 5 0.56 -21.31 2.25
CA VAL A 5 -0.08 -20.71 1.06
C VAL A 5 -1.60 -20.77 1.17
N ILE A 6 -2.16 -21.90 1.59
CA ILE A 6 -3.62 -22.03 1.82
C ILE A 6 -4.08 -21.01 2.87
N TYR A 7 -3.31 -20.87 3.96
CA TYR A 7 -3.64 -19.88 4.99
C TYR A 7 -3.53 -18.43 4.46
N ALA A 8 -2.55 -18.16 3.59
CA ALA A 8 -2.43 -16.85 2.96
C ALA A 8 -3.63 -16.50 2.08
N VAL A 9 -4.12 -17.47 1.30
CA VAL A 9 -5.37 -17.31 0.51
C VAL A 9 -6.55 -17.03 1.43
N PHE A 10 -6.67 -17.75 2.56
CA PHE A 10 -7.73 -17.50 3.55
C PHE A 10 -7.64 -16.07 4.13
N VAL A 11 -6.44 -15.62 4.53
CA VAL A 11 -6.23 -14.25 5.05
C VAL A 11 -6.60 -13.20 4.00
N TYR A 12 -6.21 -13.44 2.75
CA TYR A 12 -6.54 -12.55 1.62
C TYR A 12 -8.06 -12.48 1.39
N ILE A 13 -8.75 -13.61 1.34
CA ILE A 13 -10.20 -13.64 1.19
C ILE A 13 -10.90 -12.91 2.36
N LEU A 14 -10.43 -13.14 3.59
CA LEU A 14 -10.98 -12.47 4.75
C LEU A 14 -10.77 -10.95 4.71
N TRP A 15 -9.61 -10.49 4.25
CA TRP A 15 -9.33 -9.08 4.03
C TRP A 15 -10.27 -8.49 2.98
N GLU A 16 -10.43 -9.11 1.81
CA GLU A 16 -11.32 -8.64 0.75
C GLU A 16 -12.79 -8.58 1.21
N LEU A 17 -13.27 -9.61 1.91
CA LEU A 17 -14.63 -9.61 2.46
C LEU A 17 -14.83 -8.51 3.50
N THR A 18 -13.84 -8.29 4.37
CA THR A 18 -13.87 -7.22 5.37
C THR A 18 -13.91 -5.86 4.69
N GLY A 19 -13.00 -5.62 3.73
CA GLY A 19 -12.93 -4.37 2.98
C GLY A 19 -14.24 -4.08 2.22
N THR A 20 -14.82 -5.08 1.55
CA THR A 20 -16.09 -4.96 0.85
C THR A 20 -17.25 -4.63 1.81
N LEU A 21 -17.32 -5.30 2.96
CA LEU A 21 -18.34 -5.02 3.97
C LEU A 21 -18.21 -3.60 4.54
N VAL A 22 -16.98 -3.19 4.87
CA VAL A 22 -16.71 -1.85 5.38
C VAL A 22 -17.04 -0.80 4.32
N ALA A 23 -16.65 -1.01 3.06
CA ALA A 23 -16.98 -0.10 1.96
C ALA A 23 -18.49 0.06 1.77
N TYR A 24 -19.25 -1.03 1.88
CA TYR A 24 -20.71 -0.98 1.85
C TYR A 24 -21.29 -0.13 2.99
N VAL A 25 -20.80 -0.34 4.23
CA VAL A 25 -21.27 0.43 5.40
C VAL A 25 -20.89 1.90 5.28
N VAL A 26 -19.65 2.19 4.91
CA VAL A 26 -19.17 3.58 4.71
C VAL A 26 -19.98 4.26 3.60
N GLY A 27 -20.22 3.58 2.48
CA GLY A 27 -21.06 4.09 1.39
C GLY A 27 -22.45 4.45 1.88
N LYS A 28 -23.10 3.61 2.68
CA LYS A 28 -24.42 3.89 3.26
C LYS A 28 -24.44 5.09 4.21
N VAL A 29 -23.39 5.26 4.99
CA VAL A 29 -23.25 6.42 5.89
C VAL A 29 -23.05 7.71 5.11
N MET A 30 -22.35 7.63 3.98
CA MET A 30 -21.98 8.78 3.14
C MET A 30 -22.96 9.03 1.96
N ASP A 31 -24.02 8.24 1.82
CA ASP A 31 -25.00 8.35 0.71
C ASP A 31 -25.57 9.77 0.50
N ASN A 32 -25.62 10.58 1.58
CA ASN A 32 -26.13 11.97 1.53
C ASN A 32 -25.02 13.03 1.33
N TRP A 33 -23.77 12.62 1.14
CA TRP A 33 -22.70 13.57 0.90
C TRP A 33 -22.62 13.88 -0.60
N GLU A 34 -22.47 15.16 -0.94
CA GLU A 34 -22.19 15.53 -2.33
C GLU A 34 -20.94 14.81 -2.82
N GLU A 35 -21.05 14.24 -4.02
CA GLU A 35 -19.93 13.55 -4.65
C GLU A 35 -18.87 14.58 -5.06
N THR A 36 -17.90 14.78 -4.19
CA THR A 36 -16.78 15.70 -4.36
C THR A 36 -15.48 14.90 -4.30
N LEU A 37 -14.41 15.48 -4.83
CA LEU A 37 -13.06 14.91 -4.70
C LEU A 37 -12.71 14.62 -3.23
N TYR A 38 -13.07 15.51 -2.31
CA TYR A 38 -12.81 15.34 -0.89
C TYR A 38 -13.61 14.18 -0.28
N SER A 39 -14.88 14.04 -0.64
CA SER A 39 -15.73 12.95 -0.13
C SER A 39 -15.21 11.59 -0.53
N SER A 40 -14.69 11.45 -1.76
CA SER A 40 -14.08 10.20 -2.25
C SER A 40 -12.84 9.80 -1.43
N TYR A 41 -11.91 10.74 -1.18
CA TYR A 41 -10.71 10.46 -0.36
C TYR A 41 -11.05 10.25 1.11
N ILE A 42 -12.04 10.92 1.65
CA ILE A 42 -12.52 10.71 3.02
C ILE A 42 -13.17 9.33 3.15
N SER A 43 -14.01 8.93 2.19
CA SER A 43 -14.60 7.59 2.15
C SER A 43 -13.53 6.51 2.09
N MET A 44 -12.54 6.68 1.22
CA MET A 44 -11.39 5.79 1.12
C MET A 44 -10.63 5.70 2.45
N LEU A 45 -10.33 6.83 3.09
CA LEU A 45 -9.66 6.86 4.40
C LEU A 45 -10.44 6.08 5.46
N PHE A 46 -11.76 6.28 5.56
CA PHE A 46 -12.59 5.55 6.52
C PHE A 46 -12.59 4.04 6.22
N ASN A 47 -12.71 3.67 4.95
CA ASN A 47 -12.65 2.26 4.53
C ASN A 47 -11.33 1.60 4.95
N GLU A 48 -10.20 2.22 4.64
CA GLU A 48 -8.87 1.68 4.93
C GLU A 48 -8.62 1.58 6.44
N VAL A 49 -8.95 2.63 7.21
CA VAL A 49 -8.74 2.65 8.66
C VAL A 49 -9.64 1.62 9.37
N LEU A 50 -10.92 1.52 9.02
CA LEU A 50 -11.83 0.56 9.64
C LEU A 50 -11.42 -0.87 9.30
N THR A 51 -11.09 -1.13 8.04
CA THR A 51 -10.58 -2.46 7.60
C THR A 51 -9.28 -2.80 8.33
N PHE A 52 -8.36 -1.83 8.47
CA PHE A 52 -7.13 -2.04 9.25
C PHE A 52 -7.43 -2.39 10.72
N VAL A 53 -8.33 -1.67 11.37
CA VAL A 53 -8.68 -1.94 12.78
C VAL A 53 -9.23 -3.37 12.93
N ILE A 54 -10.12 -3.80 12.04
CA ILE A 54 -10.68 -5.16 12.07
C ILE A 54 -9.57 -6.20 11.86
N MET A 55 -8.75 -6.04 10.82
CA MET A 55 -7.63 -6.94 10.53
C MET A 55 -6.62 -6.96 11.68
N PHE A 56 -6.34 -5.80 12.28
CA PHE A 56 -5.46 -5.71 13.44
C PHE A 56 -6.00 -6.49 14.64
N VAL A 57 -7.27 -6.33 14.98
CA VAL A 57 -7.90 -7.06 16.09
C VAL A 57 -7.84 -8.58 15.86
N LEU A 58 -8.12 -9.02 14.62
CA LEU A 58 -8.13 -10.45 14.26
C LEU A 58 -6.72 -11.06 14.27
N PHE A 59 -5.71 -10.32 13.84
CA PHE A 59 -4.37 -10.87 13.58
C PHE A 59 -3.26 -10.31 14.45
N ARG A 60 -3.52 -9.40 15.43
CA ARG A 60 -2.48 -8.77 16.28
C ARG A 60 -1.53 -9.78 16.93
N LYS A 61 -2.05 -10.93 17.39
CA LYS A 61 -1.23 -12.01 17.98
C LYS A 61 -0.37 -12.76 16.96
N LYS A 62 -0.70 -12.67 15.66
CA LYS A 62 0.04 -13.32 14.57
C LYS A 62 1.06 -12.36 13.93
N ALA A 63 0.77 -11.06 13.93
CA ALA A 63 1.67 -10.02 13.45
C ALA A 63 2.85 -9.78 14.42
N ASP A 64 2.73 -10.18 15.69
CA ASP A 64 3.82 -10.16 16.69
C ASP A 64 4.98 -11.13 16.39
N PHE A 65 4.93 -11.85 15.28
CA PHE A 65 6.06 -12.63 14.77
C PHE A 65 7.21 -11.79 14.19
N VAL A 66 7.28 -10.51 14.58
CA VAL A 66 8.45 -9.69 14.32
C VAL A 66 9.65 -10.38 14.96
N ARG A 67 10.62 -10.74 14.15
CA ARG A 67 11.86 -11.39 14.58
C ARG A 67 12.45 -10.60 15.74
N LYS A 68 12.50 -11.19 16.93
CA LYS A 68 13.20 -10.62 18.10
C LYS A 68 14.71 -10.52 17.92
N GLU A 69 15.25 -11.03 16.84
CA GLU A 69 16.66 -10.92 16.51
C GLU A 69 16.97 -9.52 15.98
N LYS A 70 17.60 -8.70 16.82
CA LYS A 70 18.27 -7.46 16.39
C LYS A 70 19.29 -7.82 15.30
N ARG A 71 19.00 -7.50 14.06
CA ARG A 71 20.04 -7.48 13.03
C ARG A 71 20.87 -6.21 13.24
N ASN A 72 22.14 -6.38 13.63
CA ASN A 72 23.13 -5.31 13.63
C ASN A 72 23.54 -4.99 12.18
N GLY A 73 22.57 -4.62 11.33
CA GLY A 73 22.80 -4.24 9.94
C GLY A 73 23.08 -2.75 9.82
N SER A 74 23.92 -2.38 8.89
CA SER A 74 24.12 -0.97 8.53
C SER A 74 22.81 -0.36 8.03
N TRP A 75 22.46 0.86 8.46
CA TRP A 75 21.33 1.64 7.96
C TRP A 75 21.60 2.25 6.58
N LEU A 76 22.85 2.20 6.10
CA LEU A 76 23.24 2.78 4.82
C LEU A 76 22.46 2.20 3.62
N PRO A 77 22.28 0.87 3.50
CA PRO A 77 21.40 0.33 2.45
C PRO A 77 19.95 0.79 2.58
N VAL A 78 19.45 0.94 3.81
CA VAL A 78 18.08 1.42 4.08
C VAL A 78 17.91 2.86 3.59
N LEU A 79 18.87 3.74 3.87
CA LEU A 79 18.86 5.11 3.36
C LEU A 79 18.87 5.15 1.84
N GLY A 80 19.65 4.28 1.19
CA GLY A 80 19.64 4.12 -0.27
C GLY A 80 18.28 3.73 -0.84
N MET A 81 17.48 2.98 -0.09
CA MET A 81 16.14 2.57 -0.50
C MET A 81 15.12 3.73 -0.56
N PHE A 82 15.36 4.85 0.15
CA PHE A 82 14.53 6.05 0.05
C PHE A 82 14.79 6.89 -1.20
N ILE A 83 15.86 6.61 -1.95
CA ILE A 83 16.18 7.35 -3.19
C ILE A 83 15.02 7.24 -4.19
N PHE A 84 14.39 6.08 -4.33
CA PHE A 84 13.29 5.88 -5.27
C PHE A 84 12.09 6.79 -5.00
N PRO A 85 11.45 6.79 -3.80
CA PRO A 85 10.36 7.71 -3.51
C PRO A 85 10.79 9.18 -3.54
N LEU A 86 12.03 9.51 -3.19
CA LEU A 86 12.54 10.88 -3.26
C LEU A 86 12.68 11.36 -4.71
N ILE A 87 13.15 10.52 -5.63
CA ILE A 87 13.19 10.84 -7.07
C ILE A 87 11.78 11.06 -7.59
N GLN A 88 10.82 10.21 -7.22
CA GLN A 88 9.43 10.33 -7.64
C GLN A 88 8.85 11.68 -7.16
N ILE A 89 8.96 12.00 -5.87
CA ILE A 89 8.51 13.27 -5.31
C ILE A 89 9.22 14.45 -5.97
N GLY A 90 10.53 14.32 -6.24
CA GLY A 90 11.31 15.36 -6.94
C GLY A 90 10.78 15.64 -8.35
N ASN A 91 10.48 14.60 -9.11
CA ASN A 91 9.87 14.73 -10.43
C ASN A 91 8.48 15.39 -10.35
N ASP A 92 7.68 15.05 -9.34
CA ASP A 92 6.36 15.63 -9.11
C ASP A 92 6.48 17.14 -8.81
N LEU A 93 7.39 17.52 -7.93
CA LEU A 93 7.65 18.93 -7.62
C LEU A 93 8.11 19.70 -8.85
N MET A 94 9.01 19.14 -9.66
CA MET A 94 9.44 19.74 -10.92
C MET A 94 8.28 19.96 -11.88
N THR A 95 7.39 18.97 -11.99
CA THR A 95 6.20 19.04 -12.85
C THR A 95 5.23 20.12 -12.37
N LEU A 96 5.03 20.26 -11.06
CA LEU A 96 4.20 21.31 -10.45
C LEU A 96 4.78 22.71 -10.75
N VAL A 97 6.09 22.86 -10.62
CA VAL A 97 6.78 24.15 -10.90
C VAL A 97 6.63 24.51 -12.37
N HIS A 98 6.92 23.58 -13.30
CA HIS A 98 6.79 23.82 -14.74
C HIS A 98 5.34 24.04 -15.17
N GLY A 99 4.39 23.33 -14.57
CA GLY A 99 2.95 23.49 -14.83
C GLY A 99 2.32 24.75 -14.26
N LYS A 100 3.07 25.60 -13.54
CA LYS A 100 2.57 26.82 -12.84
C LYS A 100 1.39 26.54 -11.89
N LYS A 101 1.27 25.31 -11.39
CA LYS A 101 0.17 24.89 -10.50
C LYS A 101 0.49 25.06 -9.00
N VAL A 102 1.69 25.50 -8.67
CA VAL A 102 2.12 25.71 -7.26
C VAL A 102 1.19 26.66 -6.53
N PHE A 103 0.72 27.74 -7.18
CA PHE A 103 -0.19 28.71 -6.55
C PHE A 103 -1.57 28.12 -6.21
N SER A 104 -2.09 27.15 -6.97
CA SER A 104 -3.35 26.49 -6.62
C SER A 104 -3.23 25.63 -5.37
N LEU A 105 -2.03 25.11 -5.10
CA LEU A 105 -1.72 24.34 -3.90
C LEU A 105 -1.64 25.20 -2.64
N LEU A 106 -1.22 26.44 -2.75
CA LEU A 106 -1.13 27.37 -1.63
C LEU A 106 -2.50 27.95 -1.24
N SER A 107 -3.55 27.67 -2.00
CA SER A 107 -4.93 27.98 -1.58
C SER A 107 -5.34 27.10 -0.39
N GLY A 108 -6.25 27.59 0.47
CA GLY A 108 -6.77 26.80 1.59
C GLY A 108 -7.34 25.46 1.14
N LYS A 109 -8.02 25.40 -0.02
CA LYS A 109 -8.54 24.16 -0.62
C LYS A 109 -7.40 23.22 -1.04
N GLY A 110 -6.34 23.73 -1.66
CA GLY A 110 -5.18 22.96 -2.06
C GLY A 110 -4.46 22.33 -0.88
N ILE A 111 -4.28 23.09 0.22
CA ILE A 111 -3.66 22.58 1.45
C ILE A 111 -4.52 21.46 2.07
N CYS A 112 -5.83 21.66 2.17
CA CYS A 112 -6.73 20.62 2.69
C CYS A 112 -6.66 19.34 1.84
N PHE A 113 -6.67 19.49 0.52
CA PHE A 113 -6.55 18.35 -0.38
C PHE A 113 -5.22 17.62 -0.19
N PHE A 114 -4.11 18.36 -0.12
CA PHE A 114 -2.78 17.79 0.15
C PHE A 114 -2.77 16.95 1.43
N LEU A 115 -3.34 17.46 2.51
CA LEU A 115 -3.38 16.76 3.80
C LEU A 115 -4.27 15.51 3.74
N ILE A 116 -5.47 15.61 3.17
CA ILE A 116 -6.40 14.48 3.05
C ILE A 116 -5.79 13.39 2.17
N CYS A 117 -5.24 13.75 1.02
CA CYS A 117 -4.57 12.83 0.12
C CYS A 117 -3.37 12.12 0.80
N GLY A 118 -2.58 12.88 1.58
CA GLY A 118 -1.44 12.34 2.33
C GLY A 118 -1.87 11.30 3.36
N VAL A 119 -2.88 11.64 4.17
CA VAL A 119 -3.39 10.72 5.21
C VAL A 119 -4.05 9.49 4.58
N ALA A 120 -4.84 9.65 3.52
CA ALA A 120 -5.46 8.54 2.80
C ALA A 120 -4.40 7.60 2.18
N SER A 121 -3.37 8.15 1.55
CA SER A 121 -2.26 7.37 0.97
C SER A 121 -1.49 6.57 2.02
N LEU A 122 -1.27 7.17 3.19
CA LEU A 122 -0.63 6.49 4.32
C LEU A 122 -1.52 5.39 4.91
N SER A 123 -2.84 5.57 4.96
CA SER A 123 -3.76 4.54 5.47
C SER A 123 -3.81 3.32 4.58
N ILE A 124 -3.78 3.48 3.25
CA ILE A 124 -3.65 2.37 2.29
C ILE A 124 -2.33 1.63 2.53
N GLY A 125 -1.21 2.38 2.56
CA GLY A 125 0.09 1.79 2.84
C GLY A 125 0.12 1.03 4.17
N LEU A 126 -0.53 1.57 5.22
CA LEU A 126 -0.62 0.91 6.53
C LEU A 126 -1.39 -0.42 6.44
N LEU A 127 -2.58 -0.44 5.86
CA LEU A 127 -3.39 -1.64 5.74
C LEU A 127 -2.68 -2.70 4.89
N GLU A 128 -2.21 -2.33 3.70
CA GLU A 128 -1.58 -3.27 2.79
C GLU A 128 -0.27 -3.82 3.35
N GLU A 129 0.60 -2.98 3.92
CA GLU A 129 1.83 -3.46 4.54
C GLU A 129 1.58 -4.31 5.79
N TYR A 130 0.54 -3.99 6.57
CA TYR A 130 0.15 -4.82 7.71
C TYR A 130 -0.26 -6.22 7.26
N VAL A 131 -1.07 -6.35 6.22
CA VAL A 131 -1.50 -7.65 5.69
C VAL A 131 -0.32 -8.39 5.06
N TRP A 132 0.39 -7.74 4.13
CA TRP A 132 1.41 -8.42 3.32
C TRP A 132 2.73 -8.66 4.06
N ARG A 133 3.20 -7.70 4.87
CA ARG A 133 4.47 -7.81 5.59
C ARG A 133 4.26 -8.19 7.04
N GLY A 134 3.29 -7.58 7.70
CA GLY A 134 2.97 -7.86 9.10
C GLY A 134 2.41 -9.27 9.32
N ILE A 135 1.55 -9.77 8.44
CA ILE A 135 0.92 -11.08 8.58
C ILE A 135 1.55 -12.11 7.65
N LEU A 136 1.40 -11.95 6.32
CA LEU A 136 1.69 -13.01 5.35
C LEU A 136 3.19 -13.29 5.21
N LEU A 137 4.02 -12.28 5.03
CA LEU A 137 5.47 -12.46 4.94
C LEU A 137 6.04 -13.06 6.24
N ASN A 138 5.62 -12.57 7.40
CA ASN A 138 6.05 -13.13 8.69
C ASN A 138 5.65 -14.60 8.84
N MET A 139 4.46 -14.96 8.41
CA MET A 139 3.99 -16.34 8.41
C MET A 139 4.86 -17.22 7.49
N PHE A 140 5.18 -16.77 6.27
CA PHE A 140 6.07 -17.50 5.36
C PHE A 140 7.48 -17.60 5.92
N LEU A 141 8.01 -16.54 6.54
CA LEU A 141 9.32 -16.55 7.20
C LEU A 141 9.36 -17.53 8.37
N ALA A 142 8.28 -17.60 9.17
CA ALA A 142 8.18 -18.57 10.26
C ALA A 142 8.18 -20.01 9.75
N ALA A 143 7.49 -20.27 8.64
CA ALA A 143 7.35 -21.61 8.08
C ALA A 143 8.58 -22.07 7.24
N TRP A 144 9.22 -21.15 6.55
CA TRP A 144 10.28 -21.47 5.56
C TRP A 144 11.62 -20.85 5.86
N GLY A 145 11.72 -19.82 6.69
CA GLY A 145 12.93 -19.02 6.86
C GLY A 145 14.18 -19.78 7.32
N LYS A 146 14.01 -20.95 7.96
CA LYS A 146 15.10 -21.86 8.34
C LYS A 146 15.51 -22.84 7.23
N LYS A 147 14.74 -22.94 6.14
CA LYS A 147 15.04 -23.83 5.02
C LYS A 147 16.03 -23.16 4.06
N LYS A 148 16.78 -23.98 3.28
CA LYS A 148 17.62 -23.45 2.21
C LYS A 148 16.76 -22.61 1.27
N ASN A 149 17.19 -21.38 1.01
CA ASN A 149 16.47 -20.40 0.19
C ASN A 149 15.06 -20.00 0.72
N GLY A 150 14.70 -20.39 1.95
CA GLY A 150 13.36 -20.18 2.48
C GLY A 150 12.97 -18.70 2.61
N ILE A 151 13.94 -17.83 2.91
CA ILE A 151 13.71 -16.37 2.96
C ILE A 151 13.38 -15.83 1.57
N TYR A 152 14.12 -16.25 0.53
CA TYR A 152 13.84 -15.83 -0.85
C TYR A 152 12.45 -16.33 -1.30
N CYS A 153 12.11 -17.59 -0.99
CA CYS A 153 10.78 -18.13 -1.28
C CYS A 153 9.67 -17.32 -0.59
N ALA A 154 9.86 -16.95 0.68
CA ALA A 154 8.90 -16.15 1.42
C ALA A 154 8.70 -14.76 0.77
N VAL A 155 9.79 -14.08 0.41
CA VAL A 155 9.75 -12.79 -0.27
C VAL A 155 9.05 -12.90 -1.62
N VAL A 156 9.45 -13.86 -2.46
CA VAL A 156 8.87 -14.03 -3.80
C VAL A 156 7.38 -14.36 -3.72
N VAL A 157 6.98 -15.33 -2.89
CA VAL A 157 5.58 -15.75 -2.79
C VAL A 157 4.69 -14.63 -2.24
N SER A 158 5.13 -13.92 -1.19
CA SER A 158 4.36 -12.80 -0.65
C SER A 158 4.23 -11.65 -1.66
N SER A 159 5.29 -11.37 -2.42
CA SER A 159 5.28 -10.29 -3.42
C SER A 159 4.49 -10.65 -4.67
N LEU A 160 4.52 -11.90 -5.09
CA LEU A 160 3.63 -12.40 -6.16
C LEU A 160 2.17 -12.26 -5.74
N GLY A 161 1.81 -12.68 -4.53
CA GLY A 161 0.47 -12.49 -4.00
C GLY A 161 0.06 -11.02 -3.98
N PHE A 162 0.93 -10.14 -3.46
CA PHE A 162 0.71 -8.69 -3.42
C PHE A 162 0.48 -8.10 -4.82
N GLY A 163 1.25 -8.49 -5.81
CA GLY A 163 1.03 -8.00 -7.17
C GLY A 163 -0.23 -8.58 -7.81
N LEU A 164 -0.44 -9.90 -7.69
CA LEU A 164 -1.58 -10.58 -8.33
C LEU A 164 -2.94 -10.11 -7.78
N CYS A 165 -3.03 -9.69 -6.52
CA CYS A 165 -4.27 -9.17 -5.96
C CYS A 165 -4.78 -7.91 -6.72
N HIS A 166 -3.90 -7.17 -7.40
CA HIS A 166 -4.30 -6.01 -8.19
C HIS A 166 -5.11 -6.37 -9.45
N TYR A 167 -5.15 -7.63 -9.87
CA TYR A 167 -6.08 -8.04 -10.93
C TYR A 167 -7.56 -7.83 -10.55
N ARG A 168 -7.89 -7.66 -9.27
CA ARG A 168 -9.22 -7.23 -8.84
C ARG A 168 -9.66 -5.91 -9.49
N ASN A 169 -8.72 -5.05 -9.91
CA ASN A 169 -9.02 -3.78 -10.55
C ASN A 169 -9.72 -3.95 -11.92
N LEU A 170 -9.63 -5.13 -12.53
CA LEU A 170 -10.45 -5.48 -13.69
C LEU A 170 -11.95 -5.47 -13.35
N LEU A 171 -12.33 -5.82 -12.12
CA LEU A 171 -13.72 -5.85 -11.68
C LEU A 171 -14.33 -4.45 -11.53
N VAL A 172 -13.48 -3.44 -11.34
CA VAL A 172 -13.89 -2.03 -11.25
C VAL A 172 -13.62 -1.25 -12.53
N GLY A 173 -13.36 -1.95 -13.65
CA GLY A 173 -13.31 -1.38 -14.99
C GLY A 173 -11.94 -0.92 -15.47
N GLN A 174 -10.85 -1.22 -14.77
CA GLN A 174 -9.51 -0.97 -15.29
C GLN A 174 -9.22 -1.92 -16.46
N ASN A 175 -8.61 -1.43 -17.53
CA ASN A 175 -8.29 -2.27 -18.68
C ASN A 175 -7.16 -3.28 -18.37
N PHE A 176 -7.15 -4.40 -19.11
CA PHE A 176 -6.22 -5.51 -18.85
C PHE A 176 -4.74 -5.12 -18.99
N ALA A 177 -4.40 -4.29 -19.98
CA ALA A 177 -3.02 -3.91 -20.21
C ALA A 177 -2.45 -3.07 -19.04
N ASP A 178 -3.22 -2.09 -18.57
CA ASP A 178 -2.80 -1.23 -17.46
C ASP A 178 -2.81 -2.00 -16.13
N THR A 179 -3.80 -2.87 -15.93
CA THR A 179 -3.81 -3.76 -14.75
C THR A 179 -2.58 -4.68 -14.75
N THR A 180 -2.19 -5.22 -15.89
CA THR A 180 -1.00 -6.09 -15.99
C THR A 180 0.29 -5.31 -15.69
N LYS A 181 0.42 -4.07 -16.19
CA LYS A 181 1.55 -3.20 -15.85
C LYS A 181 1.60 -2.93 -14.34
N GLN A 182 0.46 -2.65 -13.72
CA GLN A 182 0.35 -2.46 -12.29
C GLN A 182 0.76 -3.70 -11.51
N VAL A 183 0.29 -4.88 -11.91
CA VAL A 183 0.66 -6.16 -11.29
C VAL A 183 2.16 -6.38 -11.34
N LEU A 184 2.80 -6.19 -12.49
CA LEU A 184 4.24 -6.34 -12.63
C LEU A 184 5.02 -5.34 -11.76
N TYR A 185 4.61 -4.08 -11.77
CA TYR A 185 5.17 -3.06 -10.88
C TYR A 185 5.01 -3.45 -9.42
N ALA A 186 3.80 -3.86 -9.00
CA ALA A 186 3.49 -4.21 -7.62
C ALA A 186 4.27 -5.45 -7.15
N ILE A 187 4.54 -6.44 -8.01
CA ILE A 187 5.43 -7.57 -7.69
C ILE A 187 6.84 -7.07 -7.34
N CYS A 188 7.43 -6.26 -8.23
CA CYS A 188 8.77 -5.72 -8.02
C CYS A 188 8.85 -4.82 -6.78
N PHE A 189 7.88 -3.92 -6.62
CA PHE A 189 7.75 -3.05 -5.45
C PHE A 189 7.50 -3.86 -4.18
N GLY A 190 6.73 -4.92 -4.28
CA GLY A 190 6.49 -5.87 -3.21
C GLY A 190 7.78 -6.54 -2.70
N MET A 191 8.65 -6.98 -3.61
CA MET A 191 9.96 -7.55 -3.25
C MET A 191 10.85 -6.52 -2.54
N PHE A 192 10.85 -5.29 -3.04
CA PHE A 192 11.58 -4.18 -2.45
C PHE A 192 11.10 -3.88 -1.01
N LEU A 193 9.78 -3.74 -0.79
CA LEU A 193 9.20 -3.48 0.53
C LEU A 193 9.40 -4.66 1.50
N ALA A 194 9.33 -5.90 0.99
CA ALA A 194 9.64 -7.09 1.78
C ALA A 194 11.11 -7.11 2.23
N ALA A 195 12.05 -6.78 1.34
CA ALA A 195 13.46 -6.66 1.68
C ALA A 195 13.70 -5.55 2.73
N LEU A 196 13.05 -4.40 2.55
CA LEU A 196 13.11 -3.27 3.47
C LEU A 196 12.58 -3.65 4.85
N PHE A 197 11.44 -4.36 4.92
CA PHE A 197 10.88 -4.87 6.17
C PHE A 197 11.81 -5.85 6.87
N ILE A 198 12.37 -6.83 6.13
CA ILE A 198 13.32 -7.82 6.70
C ILE A 198 14.59 -7.15 7.21
N GLN A 199 15.08 -6.13 6.49
CA GLN A 199 16.31 -5.40 6.86
C GLN A 199 16.11 -4.54 8.11
N THR A 200 15.00 -3.81 8.18
CA THR A 200 14.74 -2.85 9.26
C THR A 200 14.08 -3.49 10.48
N ASN A 201 13.35 -4.58 10.27
CA ASN A 201 12.47 -5.22 11.25
C ASN A 201 11.41 -4.26 11.84
N HIS A 202 11.05 -3.22 11.08
CA HIS A 202 10.06 -2.22 11.44
C HIS A 202 9.04 -2.07 10.33
N LEU A 203 7.77 -2.37 10.63
CA LEU A 203 6.68 -2.27 9.67
C LEU A 203 6.44 -0.83 9.20
N PHE A 204 6.68 0.15 10.08
CA PHE A 204 6.47 1.57 9.77
C PHE A 204 7.32 2.06 8.59
N ILE A 205 8.50 1.49 8.38
CA ILE A 205 9.39 1.92 7.28
C ILE A 205 8.79 1.59 5.91
N PRO A 206 8.42 0.33 5.59
CA PRO A 206 7.72 0.05 4.32
C PRO A 206 6.37 0.76 4.22
N VAL A 207 5.60 0.94 5.31
CA VAL A 207 4.37 1.75 5.32
C VAL A 207 4.64 3.17 4.84
N LEU A 208 5.67 3.82 5.38
CA LEU A 208 6.02 5.19 5.00
C LEU A 208 6.43 5.29 3.52
N VAL A 209 7.29 4.38 3.07
CA VAL A 209 7.73 4.35 1.66
C VAL A 209 6.56 4.10 0.72
N HIS A 210 5.70 3.13 1.06
CA HIS A 210 4.52 2.79 0.27
C HIS A 210 3.53 3.97 0.24
N GLY A 211 3.22 4.55 1.39
CA GLY A 211 2.33 5.70 1.49
C GLY A 211 2.85 6.91 0.72
N LEU A 212 4.16 7.19 0.72
CA LEU A 212 4.76 8.26 -0.08
C LEU A 212 4.61 8.00 -1.59
N CYS A 213 4.80 6.76 -2.04
CA CYS A 213 4.59 6.40 -3.45
C CYS A 213 3.11 6.55 -3.86
N ASN A 214 2.17 6.12 -3.01
CA ASN A 214 0.75 6.30 -3.26
C ASN A 214 0.37 7.79 -3.27
N PHE A 215 0.89 8.56 -2.31
CA PHE A 215 0.66 10.00 -2.25
C PHE A 215 1.09 10.70 -3.55
N SER A 216 2.30 10.42 -4.03
CA SER A 216 2.79 10.96 -5.30
C SER A 216 1.82 10.64 -6.43
N ASN A 217 1.42 9.39 -6.59
CA ASN A 217 0.51 8.98 -7.67
C ASN A 217 -0.86 9.66 -7.59
N PHE A 218 -1.51 9.67 -6.41
CA PHE A 218 -2.85 10.26 -6.26
C PHE A 218 -2.82 11.77 -6.43
N PHE A 219 -1.86 12.43 -5.78
CA PHE A 219 -1.72 13.86 -5.81
C PHE A 219 -1.46 14.38 -7.23
N MET A 220 -0.59 13.71 -7.98
CA MET A 220 -0.26 14.10 -9.35
C MET A 220 -1.41 13.89 -10.31
N ASN A 221 -2.16 12.77 -10.17
CA ASN A 221 -3.34 12.49 -11.00
C ASN A 221 -4.39 13.61 -10.86
N GLU A 222 -4.67 14.04 -9.65
CA GLU A 222 -5.71 15.04 -9.40
C GLU A 222 -5.27 16.46 -9.76
N ILE A 223 -4.05 16.86 -9.41
CA ILE A 223 -3.58 18.24 -9.63
C ILE A 223 -3.20 18.50 -11.07
N LEU A 224 -2.60 17.53 -11.73
CA LEU A 224 -2.13 17.70 -13.12
C LEU A 224 -3.16 17.26 -14.15
N GLY A 225 -4.23 16.58 -13.75
CA GLY A 225 -5.18 15.97 -14.67
C GLY A 225 -4.50 14.90 -15.52
N TRP A 226 -3.41 14.33 -15.03
CA TRP A 226 -2.76 13.21 -15.68
C TRP A 226 -3.65 11.98 -15.45
N ASN A 227 -4.41 11.62 -16.47
CA ASN A 227 -5.12 10.37 -16.54
C ASN A 227 -4.10 9.21 -16.63
N TYR A 228 -3.35 8.99 -15.55
CA TYR A 228 -2.71 7.72 -15.35
C TYR A 228 -3.83 6.72 -15.06
N THR A 229 -4.35 6.13 -16.14
CA THR A 229 -5.39 5.08 -16.11
C THR A 229 -4.98 3.86 -15.27
N VAL A 230 -3.71 3.80 -14.84
CA VAL A 230 -3.15 2.75 -13.99
C VAL A 230 -3.74 2.76 -12.57
N TRP A 231 -4.35 3.85 -12.10
CA TRP A 231 -4.72 4.05 -10.70
C TRP A 231 -6.16 4.56 -10.49
N LYS A 232 -7.05 4.44 -11.47
CA LYS A 232 -8.47 4.69 -11.20
C LYS A 232 -9.03 3.53 -10.35
N TYR A 233 -9.28 3.82 -9.09
CA TYR A 233 -10.06 3.00 -8.18
C TYR A 233 -11.55 3.19 -8.42
#